data_6be1453f26e9fbcba51adfb540d3e3bf
#
_entry.id   6be1453f26e9fbcba51adfb540d3e3bf
#
_cell.length_a   1.000
_cell.length_b   1.000
_cell.length_c   1.000
_cell.angle_alpha   90.00
_cell.angle_beta   90.00
_cell.angle_gamma   90.00
#
_symmetry.space_group_name_H-M   'P 1'
#
loop_
_entity.id
_entity.type
_entity.pdbx_description
1 polymer ?
#
loop_
_entity_poly.entity_id
_entity_poly.type
_entity_poly.pdbx_seq_one_letter_code
_entity_poly.pdbx_strand_id
1 'polypeptide(L)'
;MIKRFSQVARYDRLHTFVSYLESLRQAGEDPAGSDISQDDNAVRVLTVHAAKGLEFETVFLAGLEQERFPARNMPERIELPDDLVRDILPSGDYHLQEERRLFYVGMTRAKTELILTSARNLGGRKSWKPSQFVLEALDRPLADEKTLKTSPLDSLKAFQNHPQPLETNEPERETVLSATAVEDYLRCPLRYKFSRVVKIPVLMHHTAVFGTAVHESLKAYNAARRDEKTFSMKQLLGIFENSWKSEGFISREHEDRRYQEGLDMLRAHFKREQKSKSRPSFVEQGFKMNAAGARIIGRWDRIDLGKESSVIDYKTSDVKDEKAAQAKAKDSRQLGLYAMAFEKKFGKLPDKLTLHFVKFGIEGTVRPTPRWMEGMLEDAEKAVRGVSQGNYDPNPSYGCRTCPYEKICPALRKG
;
A
#
# COMPACT_ATOMS: atom_id res chain seq x y z
N MET A 1 9.29 -7.43 -12.61
CA MET A 1 8.89 -8.58 -13.42
C MET A 1 8.01 -8.18 -14.62
N ILE A 2 6.85 -7.54 -14.45
CA ILE A 2 5.96 -7.09 -15.54
C ILE A 2 6.68 -6.18 -16.55
N LYS A 3 7.49 -5.20 -16.09
CA LYS A 3 8.32 -4.37 -16.98
C LYS A 3 9.31 -5.19 -17.84
N ARG A 4 9.92 -6.22 -17.26
CA ARG A 4 10.84 -7.10 -17.97
C ARG A 4 10.08 -7.95 -19.02
N PHE A 5 8.90 -8.44 -18.64
CA PHE A 5 8.04 -9.16 -19.56
C PHE A 5 7.57 -8.29 -20.72
N SER A 6 7.11 -7.06 -20.47
CA SER A 6 6.65 -6.15 -21.55
C SER A 6 7.76 -5.70 -22.50
N GLN A 7 9.02 -5.78 -22.08
CA GLN A 7 10.19 -5.49 -22.95
C GLN A 7 10.56 -6.68 -23.85
N VAL A 8 10.25 -7.91 -23.42
CA VAL A 8 10.66 -9.15 -24.09
C VAL A 8 9.50 -9.78 -24.88
N ALA A 9 8.28 -9.61 -24.41
CA ALA A 9 7.11 -10.23 -25.02
C ALA A 9 6.60 -9.44 -26.22
N ARG A 10 6.47 -10.14 -27.33
CA ARG A 10 5.85 -9.61 -28.57
C ARG A 10 4.35 -9.29 -28.39
N TYR A 11 3.70 -9.98 -27.44
CA TYR A 11 2.29 -9.81 -27.06
C TYR A 11 2.17 -9.87 -25.53
N ASP A 12 1.75 -8.79 -24.91
CA ASP A 12 1.63 -8.62 -23.44
C ASP A 12 0.25 -9.12 -22.90
N ARG A 13 -0.17 -10.30 -23.34
CA ARG A 13 -1.42 -10.91 -22.89
C ARG A 13 -1.24 -11.67 -21.57
N LEU A 14 -2.28 -11.69 -20.74
CA LEU A 14 -2.27 -12.33 -19.45
C LEU A 14 -1.79 -13.80 -19.49
N HIS A 15 -2.27 -14.59 -20.45
CA HIS A 15 -1.85 -15.99 -20.58
C HIS A 15 -0.34 -16.12 -20.92
N THR A 16 0.20 -15.22 -21.75
CA THR A 16 1.63 -15.22 -22.10
C THR A 16 2.48 -14.82 -20.87
N PHE A 17 1.96 -13.89 -20.05
CA PHE A 17 2.61 -13.52 -18.80
C PHE A 17 2.59 -14.67 -17.78
N VAL A 18 1.47 -15.39 -17.65
CA VAL A 18 1.40 -16.57 -16.78
C VAL A 18 2.39 -17.64 -17.22
N SER A 19 2.45 -17.96 -18.52
CA SER A 19 3.42 -18.91 -19.07
C SER A 19 4.87 -18.46 -18.84
N TYR A 20 5.15 -17.15 -18.92
CA TYR A 20 6.46 -16.58 -18.61
C TYR A 20 6.80 -16.76 -17.13
N LEU A 21 5.85 -16.52 -16.20
CA LEU A 21 6.04 -16.75 -14.77
C LEU A 21 6.30 -18.23 -14.46
N GLU A 22 5.58 -19.15 -15.11
CA GLU A 22 5.79 -20.58 -14.96
C GLU A 22 7.18 -20.99 -15.45
N SER A 23 7.63 -20.42 -16.57
CA SER A 23 8.97 -20.67 -17.12
C SER A 23 10.06 -20.15 -16.18
N LEU A 24 9.91 -18.96 -15.58
CA LEU A 24 10.85 -18.43 -14.58
C LEU A 24 10.90 -19.31 -13.34
N ARG A 25 9.75 -19.80 -12.86
CA ARG A 25 9.68 -20.71 -11.73
C ARG A 25 10.38 -22.04 -12.03
N GLN A 26 10.22 -22.57 -13.22
CA GLN A 26 10.90 -23.80 -13.67
C GLN A 26 12.42 -23.59 -13.82
N ALA A 27 12.84 -22.38 -14.19
CA ALA A 27 14.25 -21.99 -14.27
C ALA A 27 14.89 -21.70 -12.90
N GLY A 28 14.10 -21.73 -11.81
CA GLY A 28 14.57 -21.42 -10.45
C GLY A 28 14.76 -19.93 -10.18
N GLU A 29 14.29 -19.05 -11.06
CA GLU A 29 14.26 -17.60 -10.80
C GLU A 29 13.08 -17.27 -9.87
N ASP A 30 13.39 -16.87 -8.64
CA ASP A 30 12.41 -16.32 -7.71
C ASP A 30 12.36 -14.79 -7.86
N PRO A 31 11.17 -14.19 -8.03
CA PRO A 31 11.07 -12.74 -8.11
C PRO A 31 11.58 -12.11 -6.81
N ALA A 32 12.45 -11.12 -6.94
CA ALA A 32 12.91 -10.34 -5.80
C ALA A 32 11.74 -9.88 -4.94
N GLY A 33 11.82 -10.13 -3.64
CA GLY A 33 10.83 -9.67 -2.66
C GLY A 33 10.65 -8.15 -2.76
N SER A 34 9.50 -7.66 -2.34
CA SER A 34 9.26 -6.22 -2.26
C SER A 34 10.26 -5.57 -1.30
N ASP A 35 10.93 -4.49 -1.72
CA ASP A 35 11.69 -3.62 -0.83
C ASP A 35 10.72 -2.98 0.18
N ILE A 36 10.61 -3.58 1.36
CA ILE A 36 9.89 -3.01 2.50
C ILE A 36 10.90 -2.12 3.22
N SER A 37 10.59 -0.83 3.37
CA SER A 37 11.43 0.08 4.13
C SER A 37 11.57 -0.39 5.58
N GLN A 38 12.71 -0.09 6.22
CA GLN A 38 12.98 -0.53 7.61
C GLN A 38 11.98 0.03 8.63
N ASP A 39 11.26 1.09 8.28
CA ASP A 39 10.31 1.81 9.15
C ASP A 39 8.85 1.33 9.05
N ASP A 40 8.54 0.34 8.21
CA ASP A 40 7.18 -0.16 8.09
C ASP A 40 6.80 -1.07 9.28
N ASN A 41 5.69 -0.75 9.94
CA ASN A 41 5.08 -1.61 10.95
C ASN A 41 4.46 -2.84 10.28
N ALA A 42 5.30 -3.81 9.93
CA ALA A 42 4.95 -5.01 9.17
C ALA A 42 5.70 -6.24 9.67
N VAL A 43 5.06 -7.40 9.57
CA VAL A 43 5.73 -8.68 9.78
C VAL A 43 6.61 -8.96 8.56
N ARG A 44 7.91 -9.16 8.80
CA ARG A 44 8.88 -9.48 7.75
C ARG A 44 9.04 -10.98 7.61
N VAL A 45 8.86 -11.49 6.39
CA VAL A 45 9.12 -12.88 6.05
C VAL A 45 10.40 -12.93 5.21
N LEU A 46 11.46 -13.55 5.77
CA LEU A 46 12.80 -13.56 5.19
C LEU A 46 13.37 -14.98 5.25
N THR A 47 14.34 -15.27 4.39
CA THR A 47 15.22 -16.43 4.63
C THR A 47 16.20 -16.10 5.74
N VAL A 48 16.74 -17.13 6.42
CA VAL A 48 17.74 -16.89 7.47
C VAL A 48 18.99 -16.19 6.90
N HIS A 49 19.38 -16.49 5.67
CA HIS A 49 20.46 -15.80 4.98
C HIS A 49 20.19 -14.31 4.80
N ALA A 50 18.99 -13.95 4.38
CA ALA A 50 18.59 -12.55 4.19
C ALA A 50 18.44 -11.79 5.54
N ALA A 51 18.24 -12.50 6.63
CA ALA A 51 18.16 -11.92 7.96
C ALA A 51 19.54 -11.64 8.61
N LYS A 52 20.65 -12.05 7.97
CA LYS A 52 22.01 -11.81 8.49
C LYS A 52 22.26 -10.29 8.63
N GLY A 53 22.64 -9.86 9.82
CA GLY A 53 22.90 -8.44 10.12
C GLY A 53 21.66 -7.65 10.54
N LEU A 54 20.47 -8.22 10.48
CA LEU A 54 19.23 -7.62 10.99
C LEU A 54 18.92 -8.15 12.39
N GLU A 55 18.12 -7.41 13.16
CA GLU A 55 17.63 -7.80 14.49
C GLU A 55 16.17 -7.41 14.65
N PHE A 56 15.41 -8.25 15.37
CA PHE A 56 13.97 -8.08 15.56
C PHE A 56 13.59 -8.35 17.01
N GLU A 57 12.57 -7.70 17.53
CA GLU A 57 12.09 -7.92 18.90
C GLU A 57 11.63 -9.38 19.09
N THR A 58 10.84 -9.89 18.17
CA THR A 58 10.34 -11.26 18.17
C THR A 58 10.69 -11.94 16.85
N VAL A 59 11.22 -13.14 16.90
CA VAL A 59 11.56 -13.96 15.73
C VAL A 59 10.82 -15.30 15.77
N PHE A 60 10.09 -15.60 14.70
CA PHE A 60 9.52 -16.92 14.43
C PHE A 60 10.44 -17.66 13.45
N LEU A 61 11.16 -18.66 13.92
CA LEU A 61 11.89 -19.59 13.06
C LEU A 61 10.96 -20.74 12.69
N ALA A 62 10.57 -20.79 11.42
CA ALA A 62 9.62 -21.75 10.90
C ALA A 62 10.29 -22.79 9.99
N GLY A 63 9.61 -23.93 9.79
CA GLY A 63 10.11 -24.99 8.91
C GLY A 63 11.22 -25.83 9.53
N LEU A 64 11.23 -25.95 10.85
CA LEU A 64 12.27 -26.67 11.60
C LEU A 64 11.98 -28.18 11.67
N GLU A 65 11.79 -28.82 10.51
CA GLU A 65 11.65 -30.23 10.35
C GLU A 65 12.97 -30.87 9.89
N GLN A 66 13.21 -32.13 10.32
CA GLN A 66 14.31 -32.93 9.83
C GLN A 66 14.27 -33.03 8.28
N GLU A 67 15.39 -32.93 7.60
CA GLU A 67 15.54 -32.91 6.13
C GLU A 67 15.04 -31.61 5.44
N ARG A 68 14.54 -30.62 6.19
CA ARG A 68 14.27 -29.28 5.71
C ARG A 68 15.21 -28.24 6.31
N PHE A 69 15.46 -28.37 7.62
CA PHE A 69 16.45 -27.59 8.33
C PHE A 69 17.05 -28.44 9.49
N PRO A 70 18.19 -29.14 9.30
CA PRO A 70 19.11 -29.06 8.15
C PRO A 70 18.50 -29.55 6.84
N ALA A 71 18.83 -28.87 5.75
CA ALA A 71 18.50 -29.34 4.41
C ALA A 71 19.25 -30.66 4.10
N ARG A 72 18.71 -31.43 3.17
CA ARG A 72 19.44 -32.60 2.68
C ARG A 72 20.71 -32.16 1.98
N ASN A 73 21.83 -32.83 2.29
CA ASN A 73 23.05 -32.66 1.51
C ASN A 73 22.79 -33.17 0.08
N MET A 74 22.76 -32.27 -0.88
CA MET A 74 22.73 -32.63 -2.30
C MET A 74 24.16 -32.52 -2.84
N PRO A 75 24.72 -33.61 -3.41
CA PRO A 75 26.04 -33.52 -4.03
C PRO A 75 26.04 -32.45 -5.13
N GLU A 76 27.07 -31.65 -5.14
CA GLU A 76 27.27 -30.64 -6.18
C GLU A 76 27.32 -31.33 -7.54
N ARG A 77 26.65 -30.79 -8.55
CA ARG A 77 26.63 -31.35 -9.92
C ARG A 77 27.99 -31.30 -10.60
N ILE A 78 28.89 -30.46 -10.12
CA ILE A 78 30.27 -30.34 -10.56
C ILE A 78 31.12 -30.27 -9.29
N GLU A 79 31.85 -31.34 -8.98
CA GLU A 79 32.81 -31.38 -7.88
C GLU A 79 34.00 -30.48 -8.24
N LEU A 80 34.28 -29.47 -7.41
CA LEU A 80 35.50 -28.70 -7.52
C LEU A 80 36.66 -29.57 -7.05
N PRO A 81 37.76 -29.70 -7.85
CA PRO A 81 38.96 -30.39 -7.40
C PRO A 81 39.51 -29.77 -6.12
N ASP A 82 39.89 -30.59 -5.16
CA ASP A 82 40.36 -30.15 -3.84
C ASP A 82 41.53 -29.17 -3.91
N ASP A 83 42.35 -29.26 -4.96
CA ASP A 83 43.47 -28.33 -5.23
C ASP A 83 43.04 -26.88 -5.55
N LEU A 84 41.76 -26.66 -5.87
CA LEU A 84 41.19 -25.34 -6.14
C LEU A 84 40.51 -24.73 -4.91
N VAL A 85 40.31 -25.51 -3.86
CA VAL A 85 39.69 -25.03 -2.61
C VAL A 85 40.80 -24.46 -1.73
N ARG A 86 40.79 -23.12 -1.55
CA ARG A 86 41.78 -22.43 -0.72
C ARG A 86 41.41 -22.39 0.76
N ASP A 87 40.15 -22.68 1.11
CA ASP A 87 39.69 -22.67 2.48
C ASP A 87 39.96 -24.00 3.17
N ILE A 88 40.44 -23.93 4.42
CA ILE A 88 40.60 -25.11 5.29
C ILE A 88 39.21 -25.57 5.68
N LEU A 89 38.70 -26.60 5.01
CA LEU A 89 37.40 -27.16 5.33
C LEU A 89 37.49 -27.87 6.69
N PRO A 90 36.51 -27.66 7.61
CA PRO A 90 36.48 -28.34 8.89
C PRO A 90 36.38 -29.86 8.70
N SER A 91 37.01 -30.64 9.55
CA SER A 91 36.89 -32.10 9.55
C SER A 91 35.47 -32.49 9.95
N GLY A 92 34.88 -33.46 9.22
CA GLY A 92 33.53 -33.99 9.50
C GLY A 92 32.46 -33.54 8.50
N ASP A 93 31.19 -33.63 8.86
CA ASP A 93 30.07 -33.25 8.02
C ASP A 93 29.99 -31.69 7.90
N TYR A 94 30.70 -31.14 6.92
CA TYR A 94 30.75 -29.72 6.64
C TYR A 94 29.34 -29.12 6.41
N HIS A 95 28.51 -29.81 5.63
CA HIS A 95 27.15 -29.35 5.34
C HIS A 95 26.34 -29.21 6.63
N LEU A 96 26.38 -30.17 7.50
CA LEU A 96 25.66 -30.11 8.77
C LEU A 96 26.21 -29.01 9.71
N GLN A 97 27.50 -28.72 9.65
CA GLN A 97 28.10 -27.62 10.42
C GLN A 97 27.65 -26.25 9.91
N GLU A 98 27.58 -26.04 8.59
CA GLU A 98 27.10 -24.81 8.00
C GLU A 98 25.62 -24.61 8.29
N GLU A 99 24.77 -25.62 8.16
CA GLU A 99 23.37 -25.58 8.53
C GLU A 99 23.19 -25.26 10.03
N ARG A 100 24.06 -25.78 10.92
CA ARG A 100 24.04 -25.42 12.35
C ARG A 100 24.43 -23.97 12.59
N ARG A 101 25.43 -23.44 11.85
CA ARG A 101 25.79 -22.01 11.90
C ARG A 101 24.63 -21.14 11.44
N LEU A 102 23.96 -21.54 10.37
CA LEU A 102 22.79 -20.82 9.85
C LEU A 102 21.65 -20.83 10.88
N PHE A 103 21.40 -21.95 11.54
CA PHE A 103 20.41 -22.03 12.64
C PHE A 103 20.78 -21.10 13.80
N TYR A 104 22.04 -21.07 14.21
CA TYR A 104 22.53 -20.15 15.23
C TYR A 104 22.34 -18.67 14.80
N VAL A 105 22.66 -18.32 13.55
CA VAL A 105 22.39 -16.99 13.02
C VAL A 105 20.91 -16.66 13.13
N GLY A 106 20.02 -17.56 12.74
CA GLY A 106 18.57 -17.35 12.87
C GLY A 106 18.11 -17.07 14.30
N MET A 107 18.58 -17.87 15.25
CA MET A 107 18.26 -17.69 16.68
C MET A 107 18.73 -16.34 17.21
N THR A 108 19.95 -15.93 16.86
CA THR A 108 20.55 -14.66 17.32
C THR A 108 19.95 -13.42 16.68
N ARG A 109 18.96 -13.55 15.80
CA ARG A 109 18.22 -12.39 15.26
C ARG A 109 17.16 -11.88 16.23
N ALA A 110 16.77 -12.68 17.22
CA ALA A 110 15.81 -12.27 18.25
C ALA A 110 16.50 -11.46 19.36
N LYS A 111 15.92 -10.29 19.66
CA LYS A 111 16.33 -9.45 20.80
C LYS A 111 15.65 -9.91 22.09
N THR A 112 14.34 -10.15 22.03
CA THR A 112 13.52 -10.39 23.22
C THR A 112 12.89 -11.78 23.20
N GLU A 113 12.33 -12.21 22.08
CA GLU A 113 11.57 -13.46 22.02
C GLU A 113 11.90 -14.27 20.76
N LEU A 114 12.16 -15.57 20.97
CA LEU A 114 12.42 -16.54 19.91
C LEU A 114 11.41 -17.67 19.98
N ILE A 115 10.67 -17.86 18.87
CA ILE A 115 9.66 -18.90 18.74
C ILE A 115 10.10 -19.89 17.66
N LEU A 116 10.37 -21.13 18.07
CA LEU A 116 10.77 -22.22 17.18
C LEU A 116 9.53 -23.03 16.81
N THR A 117 9.27 -23.22 15.51
CA THR A 117 8.09 -23.96 15.06
C THR A 117 8.45 -25.12 14.12
N SER A 118 7.82 -26.26 14.32
CA SER A 118 7.87 -27.40 13.42
C SER A 118 6.51 -28.05 13.27
N ALA A 119 6.24 -28.70 12.13
CA ALA A 119 4.97 -29.36 11.85
C ALA A 119 5.17 -30.88 11.64
N ARG A 120 4.32 -31.68 12.25
CA ARG A 120 4.32 -33.15 12.01
C ARG A 120 3.74 -33.53 10.67
N ASN A 121 2.80 -32.73 10.16
CA ASN A 121 2.12 -32.98 8.90
C ASN A 121 2.11 -31.68 8.06
N LEU A 122 2.68 -31.74 6.88
CA LEU A 122 2.75 -30.66 5.91
C LEU A 122 1.81 -30.92 4.69
N GLY A 123 0.72 -31.66 4.89
CA GLY A 123 -0.25 -31.95 3.83
C GLY A 123 0.05 -33.19 2.97
N GLY A 124 0.95 -34.09 3.41
CA GLY A 124 1.29 -35.30 2.70
C GLY A 124 1.12 -36.57 3.58
N ARG A 125 1.53 -37.72 3.07
CA ARG A 125 1.52 -39.03 3.82
C ARG A 125 2.69 -39.17 4.80
N LYS A 126 3.72 -38.31 4.69
CA LYS A 126 4.94 -38.39 5.51
C LYS A 126 4.71 -37.65 6.83
N SER A 127 5.01 -38.31 7.95
CA SER A 127 5.13 -37.65 9.25
C SER A 127 6.55 -37.10 9.40
N TRP A 128 6.65 -35.83 9.76
CA TRP A 128 7.92 -35.15 9.92
C TRP A 128 8.35 -35.12 11.38
N LYS A 129 9.66 -35.23 11.63
CA LYS A 129 10.25 -35.06 12.95
C LYS A 129 10.81 -33.67 13.13
N PRO A 130 10.85 -33.14 14.35
CA PRO A 130 11.53 -31.85 14.61
C PRO A 130 13.00 -31.93 14.20
N SER A 131 13.54 -30.80 13.82
CA SER A 131 14.96 -30.62 13.51
C SER A 131 15.83 -31.03 14.69
N GLN A 132 16.93 -31.73 14.42
CA GLN A 132 17.94 -32.05 15.46
C GLN A 132 18.48 -30.77 16.13
N PHE A 133 18.59 -29.63 15.42
CA PHE A 133 19.08 -28.40 15.99
C PHE A 133 18.14 -27.82 17.06
N VAL A 134 16.82 -27.99 16.89
CA VAL A 134 15.84 -27.61 17.92
C VAL A 134 16.04 -28.47 19.18
N LEU A 135 16.28 -29.76 19.02
CA LEU A 135 16.49 -30.66 20.12
C LEU A 135 17.83 -30.38 20.84
N GLU A 136 18.89 -30.13 20.07
CA GLU A 136 20.18 -29.66 20.60
C GLU A 136 20.04 -28.36 21.38
N ALA A 137 19.34 -27.33 20.83
CA ALA A 137 19.17 -26.05 21.48
C ALA A 137 18.32 -26.10 22.76
N LEU A 138 17.40 -27.05 22.86
CA LEU A 138 16.55 -27.27 24.03
C LEU A 138 17.11 -28.31 25.01
N ASP A 139 18.30 -28.84 24.75
CA ASP A 139 18.93 -29.93 25.52
C ASP A 139 17.99 -31.13 25.74
N ARG A 140 17.28 -31.53 24.67
CA ARG A 140 16.32 -32.63 24.70
C ARG A 140 16.82 -33.79 23.88
N PRO A 141 16.71 -35.03 24.39
CA PRO A 141 17.09 -36.21 23.64
C PRO A 141 16.20 -36.44 22.42
N LEU A 142 16.76 -37.00 21.35
CA LEU A 142 16.09 -37.32 20.09
C LEU A 142 14.91 -38.32 20.22
N ALA A 143 14.67 -38.86 21.38
CA ALA A 143 13.62 -39.84 21.63
C ALA A 143 12.67 -39.36 22.73
N ASP A 144 11.43 -39.01 22.34
CA ASP A 144 10.23 -39.54 22.96
C ASP A 144 8.96 -39.06 22.24
N GLU A 145 8.41 -39.96 21.45
CA GLU A 145 7.10 -39.77 20.76
C GLU A 145 5.90 -39.73 21.74
N LYS A 146 6.12 -39.85 23.05
CA LYS A 146 5.04 -40.01 24.04
C LYS A 146 4.51 -38.69 24.64
N THR A 147 5.17 -37.58 24.43
CA THR A 147 4.85 -36.35 25.18
C THR A 147 3.90 -35.34 24.50
N LEU A 148 3.42 -35.60 23.30
CA LEU A 148 2.48 -34.69 22.63
C LEU A 148 1.12 -35.37 22.36
N LYS A 149 0.40 -35.68 23.45
CA LYS A 149 -0.97 -36.22 23.40
C LYS A 149 -2.06 -35.12 23.31
N THR A 150 -1.70 -33.85 23.25
CA THR A 150 -2.67 -32.77 23.07
C THR A 150 -2.90 -32.49 21.59
N SER A 151 -4.15 -32.56 21.17
CA SER A 151 -4.58 -32.17 19.84
C SER A 151 -4.18 -30.70 19.58
N PRO A 152 -3.72 -30.34 18.38
CA PRO A 152 -3.48 -28.93 18.03
C PRO A 152 -4.68 -28.02 18.31
N LEU A 153 -5.90 -28.55 18.18
CA LEU A 153 -7.15 -27.87 18.53
C LEU A 153 -7.30 -27.64 20.04
N ASP A 154 -6.85 -28.57 20.87
CA ASP A 154 -6.91 -28.39 22.33
C ASP A 154 -5.84 -27.42 22.82
N SER A 155 -4.69 -27.37 22.17
CA SER A 155 -3.64 -26.36 22.40
C SER A 155 -4.14 -24.96 22.01
N LEU A 156 -4.82 -24.82 20.86
CA LEU A 156 -5.45 -23.56 20.45
C LEU A 156 -6.58 -23.14 21.41
N LYS A 157 -7.40 -24.07 21.90
CA LYS A 157 -8.45 -23.78 22.88
C LYS A 157 -7.88 -23.37 24.23
N ALA A 158 -6.79 -23.98 24.67
CA ALA A 158 -6.07 -23.56 25.88
C ALA A 158 -5.49 -22.15 25.75
N PHE A 159 -4.99 -21.77 24.57
CA PHE A 159 -4.52 -20.42 24.30
C PHE A 159 -5.64 -19.37 24.22
N GLN A 160 -6.86 -19.76 23.80
CA GLN A 160 -8.01 -18.88 23.76
C GLN A 160 -8.58 -18.54 25.15
N ASN A 161 -8.26 -19.33 26.18
CA ASN A 161 -8.80 -19.17 27.52
C ASN A 161 -8.01 -18.25 28.45
N HIS A 162 -6.93 -17.65 27.98
CA HIS A 162 -6.23 -16.58 28.70
C HIS A 162 -6.04 -15.35 27.82
N PRO A 163 -7.09 -14.56 27.60
CA PRO A 163 -6.88 -13.17 27.27
C PRO A 163 -6.45 -12.49 28.57
N GLN A 164 -5.15 -12.52 28.90
CA GLN A 164 -4.65 -11.41 29.70
C GLN A 164 -4.85 -10.18 28.81
N PRO A 165 -5.58 -9.16 29.28
CA PRO A 165 -5.51 -7.88 28.64
C PRO A 165 -4.03 -7.50 28.71
N LEU A 166 -3.35 -7.46 27.58
CA LEU A 166 -2.15 -6.67 27.48
C LEU A 166 -2.60 -5.29 27.91
N GLU A 167 -2.24 -4.87 29.12
CA GLU A 167 -2.19 -3.45 29.46
C GLU A 167 -1.18 -2.84 28.50
N THR A 168 -1.66 -2.56 27.30
CA THR A 168 -0.94 -1.71 26.38
C THR A 168 -1.04 -0.33 26.97
N ASN A 169 -0.07 0.03 27.81
CA ASN A 169 0.36 1.42 28.00
C ASN A 169 0.96 1.91 26.68
N GLU A 170 0.26 1.67 25.55
CA GLU A 170 0.54 2.40 24.34
C GLU A 170 0.08 3.83 24.61
N PRO A 171 0.97 4.82 24.52
CA PRO A 171 0.55 6.22 24.58
C PRO A 171 -0.56 6.36 23.54
N GLU A 172 -1.68 7.01 23.90
CA GLU A 172 -2.79 7.26 22.97
C GLU A 172 -2.22 7.73 21.65
N ARG A 173 -2.15 6.85 20.68
CA ARG A 173 -1.61 7.19 19.37
C ARG A 173 -2.55 8.21 18.75
N GLU A 174 -2.06 9.43 18.63
CA GLU A 174 -2.80 10.50 17.98
C GLU A 174 -3.36 9.99 16.63
N THR A 175 -4.67 9.97 16.50
CA THR A 175 -5.31 9.54 15.26
C THR A 175 -4.95 10.52 14.14
N VAL A 176 -4.25 10.04 13.12
CA VAL A 176 -3.86 10.85 11.95
C VAL A 176 -4.64 10.39 10.74
N LEU A 177 -5.44 11.28 10.14
CA LEU A 177 -6.24 10.98 8.95
C LEU A 177 -5.93 11.95 7.82
N SER A 178 -5.91 11.45 6.58
CA SER A 178 -5.92 12.32 5.40
C SER A 178 -7.36 12.69 5.02
N ALA A 179 -7.54 13.77 4.28
CA ALA A 179 -8.86 14.16 3.76
C ALA A 179 -9.52 13.02 2.96
N THR A 180 -8.75 12.29 2.16
CA THR A 180 -9.23 11.11 1.43
C THR A 180 -9.54 9.93 2.35
N ALA A 181 -8.84 9.80 3.48
CA ALA A 181 -9.10 8.75 4.46
C ALA A 181 -10.47 8.93 5.15
N VAL A 182 -10.86 10.18 5.42
CA VAL A 182 -12.19 10.52 5.93
C VAL A 182 -13.27 10.11 4.92
N GLU A 183 -13.10 10.46 3.65
CA GLU A 183 -14.05 10.04 2.60
C GLU A 183 -14.12 8.52 2.43
N ASP A 184 -12.97 7.82 2.47
CA ASP A 184 -12.91 6.36 2.38
C ASP A 184 -13.68 5.70 3.54
N TYR A 185 -13.51 6.21 4.77
CA TYR A 185 -14.22 5.70 5.95
C TYR A 185 -15.73 5.91 5.86
N LEU A 186 -16.16 7.13 5.52
CA LEU A 186 -17.59 7.45 5.39
C LEU A 186 -18.27 6.66 4.26
N ARG A 187 -17.54 6.37 3.20
CA ARG A 187 -18.04 5.51 2.13
C ARG A 187 -18.27 4.08 2.61
N CYS A 188 -17.31 3.48 3.26
CA CYS A 188 -17.42 2.15 3.86
C CYS A 188 -16.29 1.92 4.87
N PRO A 189 -16.60 1.85 6.20
CA PRO A 189 -15.60 1.62 7.23
C PRO A 189 -14.78 0.34 7.03
N LEU A 190 -15.42 -0.76 6.57
CA LEU A 190 -14.70 -2.01 6.29
C LEU A 190 -13.70 -1.87 5.14
N ARG A 191 -14.06 -1.15 4.07
CA ARG A 191 -13.13 -0.83 2.97
C ARG A 191 -11.94 -0.02 3.48
N TYR A 192 -12.19 0.97 4.34
CA TYR A 192 -11.13 1.74 5.00
C TYR A 192 -10.21 0.82 5.81
N LYS A 193 -10.77 -0.09 6.62
CA LYS A 193 -10.00 -1.08 7.37
C LYS A 193 -9.08 -1.87 6.44
N PHE A 194 -9.61 -2.43 5.37
CA PHE A 194 -8.81 -3.24 4.43
C PHE A 194 -7.69 -2.44 3.76
N SER A 195 -7.97 -1.19 3.36
CA SER A 195 -7.01 -0.38 2.61
C SER A 195 -5.98 0.34 3.49
N ARG A 196 -6.37 0.80 4.69
CA ARG A 196 -5.56 1.70 5.52
C ARG A 196 -5.02 1.06 6.79
N VAL A 197 -5.80 0.19 7.42
CA VAL A 197 -5.41 -0.47 8.67
C VAL A 197 -4.69 -1.78 8.38
N VAL A 198 -5.34 -2.68 7.65
CA VAL A 198 -4.78 -3.99 7.28
C VAL A 198 -3.81 -3.87 6.10
N LYS A 199 -3.98 -2.82 5.27
CA LYS A 199 -3.19 -2.55 4.07
C LYS A 199 -3.17 -3.72 3.09
N ILE A 200 -4.33 -4.35 2.86
CA ILE A 200 -4.45 -5.43 1.89
C ILE A 200 -4.08 -4.88 0.51
N PRO A 201 -3.05 -5.42 -0.15
CA PRO A 201 -2.62 -4.92 -1.43
C PRO A 201 -3.70 -5.15 -2.50
N VAL A 202 -3.95 -4.12 -3.30
CA VAL A 202 -4.81 -4.21 -4.47
C VAL A 202 -4.00 -3.85 -5.71
N LEU A 203 -4.32 -4.49 -6.82
CA LEU A 203 -3.72 -4.12 -8.09
C LEU A 203 -4.05 -2.66 -8.38
N MET A 204 -3.03 -1.91 -8.79
CA MET A 204 -3.21 -0.51 -9.16
C MET A 204 -4.19 -0.43 -10.34
N HIS A 205 -5.21 0.37 -10.20
CA HIS A 205 -6.21 0.56 -11.26
C HIS A 205 -5.76 1.67 -12.21
N HIS A 206 -5.99 1.50 -13.51
CA HIS A 206 -5.58 2.45 -14.54
C HIS A 206 -6.01 3.90 -14.26
N THR A 207 -7.13 4.13 -13.57
CA THR A 207 -7.60 5.47 -13.22
C THR A 207 -6.67 6.19 -12.23
N ALA A 208 -6.02 5.45 -11.34
CA ALA A 208 -5.04 6.02 -10.40
C ALA A 208 -3.75 6.42 -11.14
N VAL A 209 -3.27 5.56 -12.03
CA VAL A 209 -2.11 5.87 -12.90
C VAL A 209 -2.38 7.12 -13.72
N PHE A 210 -3.53 7.13 -14.42
CA PHE A 210 -3.97 8.26 -15.22
C PHE A 210 -4.06 9.54 -14.39
N GLY A 211 -4.73 9.49 -13.24
CA GLY A 211 -4.87 10.62 -12.34
C GLY A 211 -3.52 11.18 -11.89
N THR A 212 -2.60 10.31 -11.46
CA THR A 212 -1.26 10.71 -11.01
C THR A 212 -0.48 11.41 -12.12
N ALA A 213 -0.46 10.89 -13.33
CA ALA A 213 0.25 11.50 -14.45
C ALA A 213 -0.31 12.87 -14.82
N VAL A 214 -1.63 13.03 -14.80
CA VAL A 214 -2.29 14.34 -15.02
C VAL A 214 -1.95 15.32 -13.90
N HIS A 215 -2.06 14.90 -12.62
CA HIS A 215 -1.75 15.77 -11.48
C HIS A 215 -0.30 16.25 -11.48
N GLU A 216 0.68 15.40 -11.77
CA GLU A 216 2.10 15.80 -11.87
C GLU A 216 2.31 16.83 -12.99
N SER A 217 1.62 16.68 -14.11
CA SER A 217 1.66 17.64 -15.22
C SER A 217 1.07 19.01 -14.84
N LEU A 218 -0.11 18.99 -14.20
CA LEU A 218 -0.77 20.21 -13.75
C LEU A 218 0.00 20.91 -12.64
N LYS A 219 0.58 20.18 -11.72
CA LYS A 219 1.47 20.68 -10.68
C LYS A 219 2.63 21.47 -11.27
N ALA A 220 3.37 20.87 -12.21
CA ALA A 220 4.50 21.53 -12.85
C ALA A 220 4.08 22.79 -13.63
N TYR A 221 2.97 22.71 -14.35
CA TYR A 221 2.41 23.85 -15.08
C TYR A 221 2.00 24.99 -14.13
N ASN A 222 1.26 24.68 -13.07
CA ASN A 222 0.84 25.68 -12.09
C ASN A 222 2.03 26.27 -11.32
N ALA A 223 3.06 25.49 -11.02
CA ALA A 223 4.29 25.96 -10.40
C ALA A 223 5.02 26.98 -11.31
N ALA A 224 5.12 26.69 -12.61
CA ALA A 224 5.70 27.62 -13.57
C ALA A 224 4.89 28.93 -13.67
N ARG A 225 3.55 28.83 -13.67
CA ARG A 225 2.67 30.02 -13.67
C ARG A 225 2.80 30.86 -12.40
N ARG A 226 2.93 30.21 -11.23
CA ARG A 226 3.18 30.91 -9.96
C ARG A 226 4.48 31.69 -10.01
N ASP A 227 5.52 31.06 -10.53
CA ASP A 227 6.88 31.61 -10.59
C ASP A 227 7.10 32.52 -11.82
N GLU A 228 6.07 32.83 -12.58
CA GLU A 228 6.09 33.62 -13.80
C GLU A 228 7.06 33.16 -14.89
N LYS A 229 7.32 31.84 -14.89
CA LYS A 229 8.20 31.18 -15.85
C LYS A 229 7.44 30.79 -17.12
N THR A 230 8.11 30.91 -18.25
CA THR A 230 7.57 30.38 -19.51
C THR A 230 7.48 28.87 -19.45
N PHE A 231 6.32 28.34 -19.86
CA PHE A 231 6.08 26.90 -19.85
C PHE A 231 5.35 26.51 -21.13
N SER A 232 5.95 25.63 -21.89
CA SER A 232 5.44 25.22 -23.20
C SER A 232 4.52 24.00 -23.12
N MET A 233 3.67 23.83 -24.12
CA MET A 233 2.87 22.61 -24.32
C MET A 233 3.75 21.37 -24.36
N LYS A 234 4.92 21.44 -25.01
CA LYS A 234 5.86 20.31 -25.08
C LYS A 234 6.36 19.87 -23.71
N GLN A 235 6.66 20.81 -22.83
CA GLN A 235 7.07 20.51 -21.45
C GLN A 235 5.94 19.86 -20.66
N LEU A 236 4.69 20.36 -20.80
CA LEU A 236 3.52 19.78 -20.14
C LEU A 236 3.33 18.31 -20.52
N LEU A 237 3.34 18.02 -21.82
CA LEU A 237 3.16 16.67 -22.35
C LEU A 237 4.33 15.76 -22.02
N GLY A 238 5.57 16.26 -22.02
CA GLY A 238 6.75 15.50 -21.62
C GLY A 238 6.72 15.07 -20.15
N ILE A 239 6.16 15.90 -19.26
CA ILE A 239 5.99 15.50 -17.85
C ILE A 239 4.92 14.40 -17.72
N PHE A 240 3.82 14.51 -18.48
CA PHE A 240 2.81 13.47 -18.53
C PHE A 240 3.39 12.12 -18.97
N GLU A 241 4.16 12.12 -20.06
CA GLU A 241 4.84 10.95 -20.60
C GLU A 241 5.80 10.32 -19.58
N ASN A 242 6.62 11.14 -18.93
CA ASN A 242 7.57 10.67 -17.90
C ASN A 242 6.91 10.13 -16.64
N SER A 243 5.69 10.62 -16.33
CA SER A 243 4.91 10.20 -15.17
C SER A 243 4.00 9.02 -15.46
N TRP A 244 3.87 8.64 -16.73
CA TRP A 244 3.02 7.53 -17.13
C TRP A 244 3.62 6.17 -16.72
N LYS A 245 2.75 5.29 -16.22
CA LYS A 245 3.12 3.92 -15.86
C LYS A 245 2.17 2.97 -16.57
N SER A 246 2.73 1.91 -17.16
CA SER A 246 1.97 0.87 -17.85
C SER A 246 1.41 -0.16 -16.88
N GLU A 247 0.60 0.28 -15.90
CA GLU A 247 0.05 -0.56 -14.84
C GLU A 247 -1.47 -0.43 -14.76
N GLY A 248 -2.17 -1.54 -14.48
CA GLY A 248 -3.62 -1.54 -14.23
C GLY A 248 -4.49 -1.40 -15.46
N PHE A 249 -3.93 -1.47 -16.66
CA PHE A 249 -4.69 -1.48 -17.92
C PHE A 249 -5.08 -2.91 -18.31
N ILE A 250 -6.26 -3.06 -18.93
CA ILE A 250 -6.81 -4.36 -19.32
C ILE A 250 -6.08 -4.90 -20.56
N SER A 251 -5.68 -4.03 -21.48
CA SER A 251 -4.95 -4.34 -22.69
C SER A 251 -4.11 -3.15 -23.15
N ARG A 252 -3.22 -3.35 -24.11
CA ARG A 252 -2.42 -2.29 -24.69
C ARG A 252 -3.27 -1.26 -25.40
N GLU A 253 -4.29 -1.69 -26.15
CA GLU A 253 -5.21 -0.78 -26.82
C GLU A 253 -5.99 0.08 -25.82
N HIS A 254 -6.32 -0.48 -24.64
CA HIS A 254 -6.93 0.28 -23.56
C HIS A 254 -5.94 1.31 -23.00
N GLU A 255 -4.69 0.94 -22.79
CA GLU A 255 -3.65 1.85 -22.35
C GLU A 255 -3.41 2.98 -23.34
N ASP A 256 -3.20 2.65 -24.63
CA ASP A 256 -2.95 3.63 -25.69
C ASP A 256 -4.11 4.63 -25.81
N ARG A 257 -5.34 4.16 -25.75
CA ARG A 257 -6.53 5.03 -25.77
C ARG A 257 -6.55 5.98 -24.56
N ARG A 258 -6.28 5.47 -23.35
CA ARG A 258 -6.21 6.30 -22.13
C ARG A 258 -5.05 7.29 -22.18
N TYR A 259 -3.92 6.88 -22.72
CA TYR A 259 -2.77 7.74 -22.90
C TYR A 259 -3.10 8.93 -23.85
N GLN A 260 -3.69 8.66 -25.01
CA GLN A 260 -4.13 9.70 -25.94
C GLN A 260 -5.17 10.62 -25.32
N GLU A 261 -6.13 10.09 -24.59
CA GLU A 261 -7.12 10.86 -23.85
C GLU A 261 -6.47 11.84 -22.86
N GLY A 262 -5.40 11.42 -22.17
CA GLY A 262 -4.63 12.28 -21.28
C GLY A 262 -3.91 13.41 -22.01
N LEU A 263 -3.29 13.10 -23.13
CA LEU A 263 -2.63 14.12 -23.97
C LEU A 263 -3.64 15.17 -24.46
N ASP A 264 -4.81 14.75 -24.93
CA ASP A 264 -5.85 15.65 -25.45
C ASP A 264 -6.46 16.48 -24.33
N MET A 265 -6.69 15.88 -23.16
CA MET A 265 -7.15 16.58 -21.96
C MET A 265 -6.18 17.69 -21.55
N LEU A 266 -4.88 17.40 -21.49
CA LEU A 266 -3.86 18.36 -21.13
C LEU A 266 -3.67 19.47 -22.17
N ARG A 267 -3.75 19.13 -23.46
CA ARG A 267 -3.74 20.13 -24.55
C ARG A 267 -4.91 21.10 -24.44
N ALA A 268 -6.11 20.58 -24.19
CA ALA A 268 -7.30 21.39 -24.02
C ALA A 268 -7.23 22.28 -22.78
N HIS A 269 -6.77 21.71 -21.65
CA HIS A 269 -6.57 22.46 -20.39
C HIS A 269 -5.55 23.58 -20.57
N PHE A 270 -4.41 23.30 -21.16
CA PHE A 270 -3.37 24.30 -21.41
C PHE A 270 -3.91 25.49 -22.23
N LYS A 271 -4.65 25.23 -23.31
CA LYS A 271 -5.26 26.29 -24.16
C LYS A 271 -6.27 27.13 -23.38
N ARG A 272 -7.05 26.51 -22.45
CA ARG A 272 -8.00 27.24 -21.61
C ARG A 272 -7.27 28.12 -20.59
N GLU A 273 -6.28 27.57 -19.92
CA GLU A 273 -5.53 28.27 -18.89
C GLU A 273 -4.66 29.42 -19.41
N GLN A 274 -4.22 29.41 -20.68
CA GLN A 274 -3.55 30.52 -21.30
C GLN A 274 -4.43 31.78 -21.39
N LYS A 275 -5.76 31.60 -21.45
CA LYS A 275 -6.72 32.70 -21.47
C LYS A 275 -7.12 33.19 -20.07
N SER A 276 -6.77 32.41 -19.04
CA SER A 276 -7.11 32.71 -17.66
C SER A 276 -6.16 33.75 -17.07
N LYS A 277 -6.74 34.78 -16.46
CA LYS A 277 -6.00 35.80 -15.71
C LYS A 277 -5.67 35.37 -14.28
N SER A 278 -6.27 34.26 -13.80
CA SER A 278 -6.03 33.76 -12.46
C SER A 278 -4.64 33.14 -12.38
N ARG A 279 -3.89 33.45 -11.31
CA ARG A 279 -2.56 32.93 -11.07
C ARG A 279 -2.52 32.15 -9.76
N PRO A 280 -1.86 30.97 -9.73
CA PRO A 280 -1.63 30.24 -8.50
C PRO A 280 -0.78 31.04 -7.51
N SER A 281 -1.23 31.14 -6.27
CA SER A 281 -0.40 31.64 -5.16
C SER A 281 0.35 30.51 -4.47
N PHE A 282 -0.29 29.34 -4.33
CA PHE A 282 0.32 28.12 -3.83
C PHE A 282 -0.07 26.93 -4.70
N VAL A 283 0.87 26.01 -4.86
CA VAL A 283 0.71 24.77 -5.63
C VAL A 283 1.20 23.62 -4.78
N GLU A 284 0.40 22.53 -4.69
CA GLU A 284 0.74 21.34 -3.91
C GLU A 284 1.13 21.66 -2.46
N GLN A 285 0.44 22.64 -1.88
CA GLN A 285 0.74 23.09 -0.53
C GLN A 285 0.16 22.11 0.49
N GLY A 286 1.02 21.44 1.26
CA GLY A 286 0.61 20.58 2.37
C GLY A 286 0.04 21.37 3.54
N PHE A 287 -0.88 20.76 4.25
CA PHE A 287 -1.40 21.25 5.52
C PHE A 287 -1.50 20.17 6.58
N LYS A 288 -1.47 20.61 7.84
CA LYS A 288 -1.74 19.80 9.02
C LYS A 288 -2.63 20.62 9.94
N MET A 289 -3.70 20.04 10.42
CA MET A 289 -4.59 20.71 11.37
C MET A 289 -5.13 19.68 12.38
N ASN A 290 -5.42 20.15 13.59
CA ASN A 290 -6.17 19.39 14.56
C ASN A 290 -7.64 19.77 14.41
N ALA A 291 -8.46 18.80 14.09
CA ALA A 291 -9.91 18.94 13.97
C ALA A 291 -10.57 17.61 14.35
N ALA A 292 -11.78 17.68 14.88
CA ALA A 292 -12.56 16.50 15.26
C ALA A 292 -11.84 15.53 16.22
N GLY A 293 -10.92 16.00 17.04
CA GLY A 293 -10.13 15.15 17.97
C GLY A 293 -9.01 14.34 17.32
N ALA A 294 -8.65 14.65 16.07
CA ALA A 294 -7.56 13.99 15.35
C ALA A 294 -6.69 15.01 14.61
N ARG A 295 -5.51 14.55 14.20
CA ARG A 295 -4.68 15.30 13.27
C ARG A 295 -5.11 15.00 11.83
N ILE A 296 -5.63 16.01 11.14
CA ILE A 296 -5.99 15.92 9.73
C ILE A 296 -4.83 16.46 8.90
N ILE A 297 -4.40 15.67 7.93
CA ILE A 297 -3.35 16.04 6.98
C ILE A 297 -3.92 16.07 5.56
N GLY A 298 -3.37 16.92 4.73
CA GLY A 298 -3.79 16.98 3.33
C GLY A 298 -2.88 17.87 2.52
N ARG A 299 -3.26 18.05 1.26
CA ARG A 299 -2.55 18.89 0.31
C ARG A 299 -3.57 19.52 -0.63
N TRP A 300 -3.46 20.82 -0.81
CA TRP A 300 -4.23 21.53 -1.84
C TRP A 300 -3.48 21.50 -3.16
N ASP A 301 -4.16 21.16 -4.23
CA ASP A 301 -3.55 21.16 -5.56
C ASP A 301 -3.18 22.59 -5.98
N ARG A 302 -4.09 23.54 -5.77
CA ARG A 302 -3.87 24.95 -6.10
C ARG A 302 -4.66 25.88 -5.18
N ILE A 303 -4.03 26.96 -4.75
CA ILE A 303 -4.66 28.09 -4.05
C ILE A 303 -4.35 29.36 -4.82
N ASP A 304 -5.39 30.15 -5.11
CA ASP A 304 -5.28 31.48 -5.69
C ASP A 304 -5.69 32.50 -4.64
N LEU A 305 -4.81 33.48 -4.35
CA LEU A 305 -5.08 34.60 -3.47
C LEU A 305 -5.15 35.88 -4.30
N GLY A 306 -6.34 36.18 -4.80
CA GLY A 306 -6.61 37.41 -5.59
C GLY A 306 -7.66 38.30 -4.90
N LYS A 307 -8.49 38.97 -5.71
CA LYS A 307 -9.67 39.69 -5.19
C LYS A 307 -10.61 38.74 -4.44
N GLU A 308 -10.79 37.53 -4.95
CA GLU A 308 -11.44 36.40 -4.29
C GLU A 308 -10.39 35.29 -4.08
N SER A 309 -10.35 34.72 -2.89
CA SER A 309 -9.52 33.53 -2.59
C SER A 309 -10.21 32.27 -3.08
N SER A 310 -9.46 31.40 -3.73
CA SER A 310 -9.99 30.14 -4.28
C SER A 310 -9.07 28.98 -3.97
N VAL A 311 -9.67 27.86 -3.55
CA VAL A 311 -8.99 26.57 -3.46
C VAL A 311 -9.52 25.69 -4.59
N ILE A 312 -8.62 25.14 -5.39
CA ILE A 312 -8.96 24.34 -6.56
C ILE A 312 -8.36 22.94 -6.39
N ASP A 313 -9.20 21.94 -6.58
CA ASP A 313 -8.84 20.51 -6.59
C ASP A 313 -9.14 19.94 -7.98
N TYR A 314 -8.13 19.37 -8.61
CA TYR A 314 -8.26 18.83 -9.97
C TYR A 314 -8.80 17.40 -9.95
N LYS A 315 -9.77 17.13 -10.82
CA LYS A 315 -10.37 15.79 -10.96
C LYS A 315 -10.28 15.31 -12.41
N THR A 316 -9.84 14.06 -12.56
CA THR A 316 -9.74 13.38 -13.87
C THR A 316 -10.97 12.55 -14.21
N SER A 317 -11.97 12.50 -13.33
CA SER A 317 -13.21 11.77 -13.54
C SER A 317 -14.09 12.44 -14.61
N ASP A 318 -14.85 11.60 -15.33
CA ASP A 318 -15.76 12.07 -16.38
C ASP A 318 -17.01 12.73 -15.79
N VAL A 319 -17.05 14.05 -15.84
CA VAL A 319 -18.24 14.85 -15.53
C VAL A 319 -18.52 15.73 -16.73
N LYS A 320 -19.68 15.56 -17.37
CA LYS A 320 -20.01 16.15 -18.67
C LYS A 320 -20.93 17.36 -18.59
N ASP A 321 -21.49 17.61 -17.42
CA ASP A 321 -22.42 18.73 -17.22
C ASP A 321 -22.15 19.46 -15.90
N GLU A 322 -22.48 20.76 -15.89
CA GLU A 322 -22.25 21.66 -14.76
C GLU A 322 -23.09 21.29 -13.53
N LYS A 323 -24.29 20.74 -13.73
CA LYS A 323 -25.18 20.36 -12.63
C LYS A 323 -24.58 19.19 -11.83
N ALA A 324 -24.04 18.19 -12.52
CA ALA A 324 -23.35 17.08 -11.88
C ALA A 324 -22.05 17.53 -11.18
N ALA A 325 -21.29 18.45 -11.81
CA ALA A 325 -20.10 19.03 -11.19
C ALA A 325 -20.45 19.79 -9.91
N GLN A 326 -21.51 20.59 -9.95
CA GLN A 326 -21.99 21.38 -8.81
C GLN A 326 -22.48 20.49 -7.66
N ALA A 327 -23.20 19.41 -7.95
CA ALA A 327 -23.64 18.45 -6.96
C ALA A 327 -22.44 17.80 -6.27
N LYS A 328 -21.45 17.34 -7.05
CA LYS A 328 -20.21 16.74 -6.50
C LYS A 328 -19.42 17.70 -5.62
N ALA A 329 -19.35 18.98 -5.98
CA ALA A 329 -18.67 19.98 -5.16
C ALA A 329 -19.38 20.21 -3.83
N LYS A 330 -20.71 20.29 -3.83
CA LYS A 330 -21.51 20.46 -2.60
C LYS A 330 -21.35 19.30 -1.63
N ASP A 331 -21.23 18.07 -2.13
CA ASP A 331 -21.13 16.86 -1.34
C ASP A 331 -19.68 16.47 -0.99
N SER A 332 -18.69 17.25 -1.41
CA SER A 332 -17.28 16.94 -1.23
C SER A 332 -16.80 17.22 0.18
N ARG A 333 -16.56 16.15 0.96
CA ARG A 333 -15.93 16.22 2.27
C ARG A 333 -14.49 16.71 2.19
N GLN A 334 -13.81 16.39 1.10
CA GLN A 334 -12.45 16.87 0.83
C GLN A 334 -12.42 18.40 0.76
N LEU A 335 -13.35 19.04 0.05
CA LEU A 335 -13.44 20.50 0.00
C LEU A 335 -13.78 21.10 1.38
N GLY A 336 -14.59 20.43 2.18
CA GLY A 336 -14.88 20.86 3.56
C GLY A 336 -13.62 20.90 4.43
N LEU A 337 -12.85 19.83 4.41
CA LEU A 337 -11.58 19.76 5.13
C LEU A 337 -10.56 20.77 4.60
N TYR A 338 -10.58 21.03 3.30
CA TYR A 338 -9.74 22.07 2.69
C TYR A 338 -10.11 23.47 3.16
N ALA A 339 -11.39 23.78 3.31
CA ALA A 339 -11.86 25.04 3.83
C ALA A 339 -11.43 25.26 5.30
N MET A 340 -11.59 24.25 6.16
CA MET A 340 -11.16 24.30 7.56
C MET A 340 -9.64 24.54 7.68
N ALA A 341 -8.86 23.82 6.88
CA ALA A 341 -7.42 23.98 6.87
C ALA A 341 -6.99 25.35 6.34
N PHE A 342 -7.71 25.87 5.34
CA PHE A 342 -7.47 27.20 4.81
C PHE A 342 -7.76 28.28 5.85
N GLU A 343 -8.90 28.19 6.54
CA GLU A 343 -9.28 29.10 7.61
C GLU A 343 -8.22 29.12 8.72
N LYS A 344 -7.77 27.92 9.15
CA LYS A 344 -6.72 27.81 10.16
C LYS A 344 -5.39 28.45 9.74
N LYS A 345 -5.05 28.36 8.45
CA LYS A 345 -3.78 28.88 7.92
C LYS A 345 -3.84 30.39 7.63
N PHE A 346 -4.96 30.88 7.11
CA PHE A 346 -5.09 32.26 6.61
C PHE A 346 -6.01 33.14 7.47
N GLY A 347 -6.61 32.62 8.54
CA GLY A 347 -7.48 33.35 9.46
C GLY A 347 -8.86 33.68 8.94
N LYS A 348 -9.23 33.19 7.74
CA LYS A 348 -10.54 33.38 7.12
C LYS A 348 -10.88 32.21 6.20
N LEU A 349 -12.15 31.95 6.00
CA LEU A 349 -12.61 30.98 4.98
C LEU A 349 -12.21 31.43 3.58
N PRO A 350 -11.97 30.50 2.63
CA PRO A 350 -11.81 30.85 1.22
C PRO A 350 -13.14 31.34 0.66
N ASP A 351 -13.09 32.29 -0.28
CA ASP A 351 -14.31 32.81 -0.93
C ASP A 351 -14.98 31.71 -1.76
N LYS A 352 -14.20 30.80 -2.35
CA LYS A 352 -14.71 29.64 -3.09
C LYS A 352 -13.80 28.43 -3.06
N LEU A 353 -14.43 27.27 -3.20
CA LEU A 353 -13.80 25.96 -3.29
C LEU A 353 -14.27 25.31 -4.58
N THR A 354 -13.36 24.80 -5.39
CA THR A 354 -13.68 24.34 -6.74
C THR A 354 -13.16 22.92 -6.97
N LEU A 355 -14.02 22.02 -7.44
CA LEU A 355 -13.62 20.81 -8.13
C LEU A 355 -13.52 21.14 -9.63
N HIS A 356 -12.32 21.08 -10.18
CA HIS A 356 -12.07 21.34 -11.59
C HIS A 356 -11.93 20.01 -12.35
N PHE A 357 -12.94 19.65 -13.13
CA PHE A 357 -12.95 18.45 -13.96
C PHE A 357 -12.19 18.71 -15.26
N VAL A 358 -10.92 18.33 -15.27
CA VAL A 358 -9.93 18.74 -16.28
C VAL A 358 -10.33 18.34 -17.69
N LYS A 359 -10.93 17.15 -17.88
CA LYS A 359 -11.27 16.58 -19.18
C LYS A 359 -12.16 17.51 -20.01
N PHE A 360 -13.20 18.03 -19.41
CA PHE A 360 -14.17 18.91 -20.11
C PHE A 360 -14.00 20.38 -19.71
N GLY A 361 -13.14 20.69 -18.72
CA GLY A 361 -12.97 22.04 -18.20
C GLY A 361 -14.20 22.56 -17.47
N ILE A 362 -14.97 21.65 -16.86
CA ILE A 362 -16.18 21.97 -16.10
C ILE A 362 -15.81 22.14 -14.63
N GLU A 363 -16.42 23.12 -13.97
CA GLU A 363 -16.18 23.41 -12.57
C GLU A 363 -17.45 23.23 -11.74
N GLY A 364 -17.32 22.61 -10.59
CA GLY A 364 -18.29 22.67 -9.51
C GLY A 364 -17.73 23.51 -8.38
N THR A 365 -18.43 24.55 -7.96
CA THR A 365 -17.92 25.53 -7.00
C THR A 365 -18.86 25.68 -5.80
N VAL A 366 -18.27 25.71 -4.60
CA VAL A 366 -18.97 25.97 -3.34
C VAL A 366 -18.41 27.24 -2.71
N ARG A 367 -19.30 28.11 -2.24
CA ARG A 367 -18.96 29.17 -1.30
C ARG A 367 -19.26 28.64 0.11
N PRO A 368 -18.26 28.46 0.97
CA PRO A 368 -18.48 27.87 2.28
C PRO A 368 -19.40 28.76 3.13
N THR A 369 -20.42 28.15 3.71
CA THR A 369 -21.31 28.80 4.67
C THR A 369 -21.17 28.12 6.03
N PRO A 370 -21.47 28.78 7.17
CA PRO A 370 -21.39 28.16 8.48
C PRO A 370 -22.11 26.80 8.56
N ARG A 371 -23.34 26.75 8.07
CA ARG A 371 -24.15 25.52 8.04
C ARG A 371 -23.50 24.39 7.20
N TRP A 372 -22.92 24.72 6.07
CA TRP A 372 -22.22 23.73 5.24
C TRP A 372 -20.95 23.21 5.96
N MET A 373 -20.23 24.12 6.63
CA MET A 373 -19.04 23.78 7.41
C MET A 373 -19.36 22.87 8.61
N GLU A 374 -20.45 23.16 9.31
CA GLU A 374 -20.94 22.31 10.40
C GLU A 374 -21.17 20.86 9.96
N GLY A 375 -21.88 20.66 8.84
CA GLY A 375 -22.09 19.30 8.29
C GLY A 375 -20.79 18.60 7.87
N MET A 376 -19.80 19.33 7.35
CA MET A 376 -18.50 18.77 7.03
C MET A 376 -17.69 18.39 8.26
N LEU A 377 -17.80 19.18 9.34
CA LEU A 377 -17.18 18.89 10.63
C LEU A 377 -17.80 17.65 11.28
N GLU A 378 -19.13 17.55 11.30
CA GLU A 378 -19.84 16.36 11.82
C GLU A 378 -19.43 15.09 11.09
N ASP A 379 -19.32 15.12 9.77
CA ASP A 379 -18.83 14.00 8.96
C ASP A 379 -17.39 13.62 9.33
N ALA A 380 -16.51 14.60 9.53
CA ALA A 380 -15.14 14.36 9.97
C ALA A 380 -15.09 13.75 11.38
N GLU A 381 -15.87 14.26 12.31
CA GLU A 381 -15.99 13.72 13.68
C GLU A 381 -16.49 12.28 13.70
N LYS A 382 -17.48 11.98 12.85
CA LYS A 382 -18.00 10.62 12.70
C LYS A 382 -16.90 9.66 12.23
N ALA A 383 -16.10 10.08 11.25
CA ALA A 383 -15.00 9.27 10.74
C ALA A 383 -13.91 9.07 11.80
N VAL A 384 -13.51 10.14 12.49
CA VAL A 384 -12.48 10.08 13.55
C VAL A 384 -12.92 9.18 14.69
N ARG A 385 -14.13 9.39 15.23
CA ARG A 385 -14.68 8.53 16.30
C ARG A 385 -14.74 7.07 15.88
N GLY A 386 -15.22 6.80 14.68
CA GLY A 386 -15.32 5.43 14.19
C GLY A 386 -13.97 4.75 14.03
N VAL A 387 -12.96 5.46 13.56
CA VAL A 387 -11.59 4.94 13.44
C VAL A 387 -10.96 4.71 14.81
N SER A 388 -11.08 5.66 15.74
CA SER A 388 -10.51 5.55 17.08
C SER A 388 -11.17 4.44 17.92
N GLN A 389 -12.47 4.20 17.71
CA GLN A 389 -13.22 3.13 18.37
C GLN A 389 -13.06 1.77 17.68
N GLY A 390 -12.34 1.69 16.55
CA GLY A 390 -12.21 0.45 15.79
C GLY A 390 -13.50 -0.03 15.13
N ASN A 391 -14.47 0.87 14.92
CA ASN A 391 -15.74 0.53 14.26
C ASN A 391 -15.52 0.48 12.75
N TYR A 392 -15.55 -0.73 12.19
CA TYR A 392 -15.33 -1.00 10.77
C TYR A 392 -16.47 -1.80 10.13
N ASP A 393 -17.70 -1.56 10.58
CA ASP A 393 -18.87 -2.23 10.01
C ASP A 393 -19.01 -1.92 8.51
N PRO A 394 -19.37 -2.92 7.69
CA PRO A 394 -19.56 -2.71 6.27
C PRO A 394 -20.75 -1.80 6.00
N ASN A 395 -20.62 -0.93 5.00
CA ASN A 395 -21.72 -0.10 4.49
C ASN A 395 -22.05 -0.52 3.05
N PRO A 396 -22.93 -1.54 2.84
CA PRO A 396 -23.29 -2.00 1.49
C PRO A 396 -23.98 -0.90 0.68
N SER A 397 -23.49 -0.67 -0.51
CA SER A 397 -24.00 0.36 -1.41
C SER A 397 -23.79 -0.06 -2.88
N TYR A 398 -24.31 0.72 -3.82
CA TYR A 398 -24.02 0.53 -5.24
C TYR A 398 -22.51 0.50 -5.56
N GLY A 399 -21.70 1.20 -4.78
CA GLY A 399 -20.23 1.24 -4.90
C GLY A 399 -19.55 -0.11 -4.59
N CYS A 400 -20.25 -1.09 -4.02
CA CYS A 400 -19.70 -2.42 -3.76
C CYS A 400 -19.36 -3.18 -5.06
N ARG A 401 -20.07 -2.92 -6.15
CA ARG A 401 -19.80 -3.54 -7.47
C ARG A 401 -18.44 -3.21 -8.06
N THR A 402 -17.85 -2.11 -7.61
CA THR A 402 -16.51 -1.66 -8.05
C THR A 402 -15.50 -1.67 -6.91
N CYS A 403 -15.84 -2.30 -5.78
CA CYS A 403 -14.96 -2.36 -4.63
C CYS A 403 -13.84 -3.39 -4.88
N PRO A 404 -12.56 -3.01 -4.74
CA PRO A 404 -11.47 -3.95 -4.95
C PRO A 404 -11.46 -5.11 -3.95
N TYR A 405 -12.20 -4.98 -2.85
CA TYR A 405 -12.33 -6.00 -1.80
C TYR A 405 -13.64 -6.80 -1.87
N GLU A 406 -14.40 -6.72 -2.96
CA GLU A 406 -15.67 -7.42 -3.15
C GLU A 406 -15.57 -8.91 -2.81
N LYS A 407 -14.53 -9.56 -3.33
CA LYS A 407 -14.33 -11.02 -3.19
C LYS A 407 -14.06 -11.49 -1.76
N ILE A 408 -13.56 -10.62 -0.90
CA ILE A 408 -13.24 -10.93 0.51
C ILE A 408 -14.19 -10.27 1.50
N CYS A 409 -15.15 -9.48 1.01
CA CYS A 409 -16.08 -8.74 1.85
C CYS A 409 -17.13 -9.66 2.49
N PRO A 410 -17.21 -9.77 3.83
CA PRO A 410 -18.16 -10.64 4.48
C PRO A 410 -19.63 -10.21 4.25
N ALA A 411 -19.88 -8.92 4.01
CA ALA A 411 -21.23 -8.41 3.76
C ALA A 411 -21.78 -8.81 2.37
N LEU A 412 -20.94 -9.25 1.45
CA LEU A 412 -21.33 -9.66 0.09
C LEU A 412 -21.27 -11.18 -0.12
N ARG A 413 -20.66 -11.91 0.80
CA ARG A 413 -20.72 -13.37 0.83
C ARG A 413 -22.09 -13.77 1.37
N LYS A 414 -23.07 -13.89 0.50
CA LYS A 414 -24.23 -14.73 0.79
C LYS A 414 -23.75 -16.17 0.70
N GLY A 415 -23.93 -16.91 1.82
CA GLY A 415 -23.62 -18.33 1.95
C GLY A 415 -24.29 -19.19 0.89
#